data_e69d4a28082433756a23ceebc5b6a06f
#
_entry.id   e69d4a28082433756a23ceebc5b6a06f
#
_cell.length_a   1.000
_cell.length_b   1.000
_cell.length_c   1.000
_cell.angle_alpha   90.00
_cell.angle_beta   90.00
_cell.angle_gamma   90.00
#
_symmetry.space_group_name_H-M   'P 1'
#
loop_
_entity.id
_entity.type
_entity.pdbx_description
1 polymer ?
#
loop_
_entity_poly.entity_id
_entity_poly.type
_entity_poly.pdbx_seq_one_letter_code
_entity_poly.pdbx_strand_id
1 'polypeptide(L)'
;MKKLNVLALLALSGMAHAQSTPAKQELVARILASQQAAIEQTAQSIVERPAIQMQQQAGLALQARIAPERREAVAKSIQADLKKYLDEVGPTVRQQAVKLAPSTVGALLEEKFTEEELKQLIAIIESPVNKKFTQMGGDFQKALGEKLVAQTQATVGPKVKALEQSIAGHLGLQTAPGTKGSDPAAKVPKK
;
A
#
# COMPACT_ATOMS: atom_id res chain seq x y z
N MET A 1 -65.75 15.54 44.10
CA MET A 1 -64.86 14.40 43.88
C MET A 1 -64.46 14.42 42.41
N LYS A 2 -63.34 15.04 42.08
CA LYS A 2 -62.80 15.18 40.71
C LYS A 2 -61.68 14.13 40.50
N LYS A 3 -61.95 13.18 39.60
CA LYS A 3 -60.98 12.18 39.21
C LYS A 3 -60.02 12.76 38.13
N LEU A 4 -58.78 12.97 38.49
CA LEU A 4 -57.71 13.38 37.59
C LEU A 4 -57.18 12.14 36.84
N ASN A 5 -57.48 12.02 35.55
CA ASN A 5 -56.87 11.04 34.69
C ASN A 5 -55.53 11.61 34.18
N VAL A 6 -54.43 11.08 34.70
CA VAL A 6 -53.08 11.34 34.19
C VAL A 6 -52.83 10.37 33.04
N LEU A 7 -52.90 10.91 31.80
CA LEU A 7 -52.47 10.17 30.60
C LEU A 7 -50.93 10.20 30.53
N ALA A 8 -50.30 9.09 30.89
CA ALA A 8 -48.89 8.91 30.68
C ALA A 8 -48.60 8.64 29.19
N LEU A 9 -48.10 9.67 28.49
CA LEU A 9 -47.55 9.52 27.13
C LEU A 9 -46.20 8.81 27.24
N LEU A 10 -46.17 7.50 27.00
CA LEU A 10 -44.98 6.72 26.76
C LEU A 10 -44.44 7.09 25.36
N ALA A 11 -43.46 7.98 25.33
CA ALA A 11 -42.65 8.22 24.13
C ALA A 11 -41.78 6.96 23.90
N LEU A 12 -42.29 6.06 23.06
CA LEU A 12 -41.45 5.04 22.43
C LEU A 12 -40.48 5.75 21.47
N SER A 13 -39.30 6.06 21.99
CA SER A 13 -38.13 6.36 21.15
C SER A 13 -37.78 5.07 20.41
N GLY A 14 -38.43 4.85 19.28
CA GLY A 14 -38.05 3.77 18.35
C GLY A 14 -36.61 4.03 17.91
N MET A 15 -35.66 3.22 18.36
CA MET A 15 -34.40 3.05 17.69
C MET A 15 -34.75 2.50 16.30
N ALA A 16 -34.85 3.42 15.35
CA ALA A 16 -34.93 3.07 13.94
C ALA A 16 -33.59 2.39 13.60
N HIS A 17 -33.55 1.08 13.74
CA HIS A 17 -32.58 0.27 13.03
C HIS A 17 -32.79 0.65 11.57
N ALA A 18 -31.78 1.28 10.98
CA ALA A 18 -31.81 1.73 9.60
C ALA A 18 -31.96 0.47 8.72
N GLN A 19 -33.24 0.11 8.46
CA GLN A 19 -33.54 -0.99 7.55
C GLN A 19 -32.92 -0.64 6.20
N SER A 20 -32.20 -1.60 5.65
CA SER A 20 -31.64 -1.49 4.31
C SER A 20 -32.79 -1.34 3.30
N THR A 21 -33.04 -0.11 2.85
CA THR A 21 -33.99 0.17 1.80
C THR A 21 -33.37 -0.10 0.43
N PRO A 22 -34.16 -0.45 -0.61
CA PRO A 22 -33.62 -0.57 -1.96
C PRO A 22 -32.85 0.67 -2.41
N ALA A 23 -33.35 1.86 -2.06
CA ALA A 23 -32.65 3.12 -2.36
C ALA A 23 -31.30 3.22 -1.66
N LYS A 24 -31.20 2.81 -0.40
CA LYS A 24 -29.93 2.78 0.34
C LYS A 24 -28.93 1.80 -0.25
N GLN A 25 -29.41 0.62 -0.66
CA GLN A 25 -28.57 -0.39 -1.33
C GLN A 25 -28.02 0.12 -2.67
N GLU A 26 -28.81 0.85 -3.45
CA GLU A 26 -28.34 1.45 -4.70
C GLU A 26 -27.25 2.51 -4.45
N LEU A 27 -27.40 3.35 -3.43
CA LEU A 27 -26.37 4.32 -3.05
C LEU A 27 -25.09 3.64 -2.61
N VAL A 28 -25.19 2.57 -1.81
CA VAL A 28 -24.03 1.76 -1.39
C VAL A 28 -23.36 1.11 -2.59
N ALA A 29 -24.13 0.52 -3.51
CA ALA A 29 -23.55 -0.07 -4.74
C ALA A 29 -22.80 0.97 -5.57
N ARG A 30 -23.29 2.21 -5.66
CA ARG A 30 -22.63 3.33 -6.36
C ARG A 30 -21.31 3.71 -5.68
N ILE A 31 -21.28 3.75 -4.34
CA ILE A 31 -20.05 4.01 -3.58
C ILE A 31 -19.03 2.88 -3.83
N LEU A 32 -19.46 1.61 -3.73
CA LEU A 32 -18.59 0.46 -3.97
C LEU A 32 -17.99 0.48 -5.39
N ALA A 33 -18.79 0.83 -6.40
CA ALA A 33 -18.30 0.99 -7.77
C ALA A 33 -17.21 2.08 -7.87
N SER A 34 -17.37 3.21 -7.16
CA SER A 34 -16.34 4.26 -7.12
C SER A 34 -15.08 3.84 -6.36
N GLN A 35 -15.17 2.86 -5.45
CA GLN A 35 -14.07 2.34 -4.65
C GLN A 35 -13.49 1.03 -5.20
N GLN A 36 -13.90 0.58 -6.39
CA GLN A 36 -13.47 -0.69 -6.96
C GLN A 36 -11.96 -0.80 -7.02
N ALA A 37 -11.26 0.23 -7.47
CA ALA A 37 -9.79 0.23 -7.54
C ALA A 37 -9.14 0.01 -6.17
N ALA A 38 -9.65 0.61 -5.10
CA ALA A 38 -9.14 0.43 -3.73
C ALA A 38 -9.41 -1.00 -3.21
N ILE A 39 -10.57 -1.56 -3.54
CA ILE A 39 -10.92 -2.95 -3.20
C ILE A 39 -9.97 -3.92 -3.90
N GLU A 40 -9.72 -3.73 -5.19
CA GLU A 40 -8.79 -4.55 -5.98
C GLU A 40 -7.33 -4.39 -5.50
N GLN A 41 -6.92 -3.19 -5.13
CA GLN A 41 -5.60 -2.93 -4.55
C GLN A 41 -5.41 -3.64 -3.20
N THR A 42 -6.45 -3.70 -2.37
CA THR A 42 -6.42 -4.49 -1.13
C THR A 42 -6.19 -5.96 -1.42
N ALA A 43 -6.90 -6.52 -2.41
CA ALA A 43 -6.71 -7.90 -2.85
C ALA A 43 -5.29 -8.14 -3.38
N GLN A 44 -4.76 -7.23 -4.18
CA GLN A 44 -3.40 -7.29 -4.71
C GLN A 44 -2.37 -7.31 -3.58
N SER A 45 -2.50 -6.43 -2.59
CA SER A 45 -1.60 -6.38 -1.42
C SER A 45 -1.57 -7.70 -0.63
N ILE A 46 -2.71 -8.40 -0.53
CA ILE A 46 -2.80 -9.70 0.13
C ILE A 46 -2.00 -10.77 -0.64
N VAL A 47 -2.08 -10.74 -1.97
CA VAL A 47 -1.37 -11.70 -2.85
C VAL A 47 0.13 -11.39 -2.92
N GLU A 48 0.50 -10.12 -2.98
CA GLU A 48 1.91 -9.70 -3.12
C GLU A 48 2.73 -9.91 -1.85
N ARG A 49 2.13 -9.77 -0.67
CA ARG A 49 2.86 -9.86 0.60
C ARG A 49 3.67 -11.16 0.77
N PRO A 50 3.10 -12.38 0.57
CA PRO A 50 3.89 -13.61 0.65
C PRO A 50 4.96 -13.70 -0.45
N ALA A 51 4.69 -13.21 -1.66
CA ALA A 51 5.66 -13.19 -2.75
C ALA A 51 6.89 -12.33 -2.42
N ILE A 52 6.68 -11.14 -1.85
CA ILE A 52 7.75 -10.25 -1.38
C ILE A 52 8.58 -10.93 -0.29
N GLN A 53 7.93 -11.57 0.69
CA GLN A 53 8.63 -12.30 1.75
C GLN A 53 9.48 -13.45 1.21
N MET A 54 8.92 -14.24 0.28
CA MET A 54 9.66 -15.33 -0.38
C MET A 54 10.82 -14.81 -1.21
N GLN A 55 10.65 -13.71 -1.94
CA GLN A 55 11.73 -13.07 -2.70
C GLN A 55 12.89 -12.64 -1.80
N GLN A 56 12.59 -12.03 -0.65
CA GLN A 56 13.62 -11.62 0.33
C GLN A 56 14.37 -12.82 0.89
N GLN A 57 13.66 -13.87 1.31
CA GLN A 57 14.26 -15.09 1.82
C GLN A 57 15.11 -15.80 0.76
N ALA A 58 14.62 -15.87 -0.47
CA ALA A 58 15.36 -16.44 -1.59
C ALA A 58 16.62 -15.65 -1.91
N GLY A 59 16.56 -14.31 -1.82
CA GLY A 59 17.76 -13.46 -2.01
C GLY A 59 18.87 -13.79 -1.03
N LEU A 60 18.55 -13.96 0.26
CA LEU A 60 19.49 -14.36 1.29
C LEU A 60 20.04 -15.78 1.05
N ALA A 61 19.17 -16.73 0.69
CA ALA A 61 19.56 -18.10 0.40
C ALA A 61 20.45 -18.21 -0.84
N LEU A 62 20.20 -17.42 -1.88
CA LEU A 62 21.04 -17.34 -3.08
C LEU A 62 22.49 -16.96 -2.74
N GLN A 63 22.66 -15.96 -1.88
CA GLN A 63 24.00 -15.52 -1.48
C GLN A 63 24.71 -16.56 -0.61
N ALA A 64 23.98 -17.19 0.32
CA ALA A 64 24.56 -18.08 1.31
C ALA A 64 24.81 -19.51 0.79
N ARG A 65 24.00 -20.01 -0.17
CA ARG A 65 23.96 -21.44 -0.51
C ARG A 65 24.23 -21.76 -1.98
N ILE A 66 24.20 -20.75 -2.87
CA ILE A 66 24.34 -20.95 -4.31
C ILE A 66 25.67 -20.41 -4.78
N ALA A 67 26.44 -21.24 -5.54
CA ALA A 67 27.69 -20.84 -6.14
C ALA A 67 27.48 -19.63 -7.08
N PRO A 68 28.41 -18.64 -7.11
CA PRO A 68 28.26 -17.38 -7.83
C PRO A 68 27.81 -17.56 -9.30
N GLU A 69 28.35 -18.56 -9.98
CA GLU A 69 28.13 -18.85 -11.41
C GLU A 69 26.68 -19.29 -11.68
N ARG A 70 25.98 -19.82 -10.67
CA ARG A 70 24.61 -20.31 -10.78
C ARG A 70 23.55 -19.33 -10.27
N ARG A 71 23.97 -18.27 -9.56
CA ARG A 71 23.04 -17.34 -8.87
C ARG A 71 22.06 -16.67 -9.83
N GLU A 72 22.54 -16.22 -10.99
CA GLU A 72 21.70 -15.56 -11.99
C GLU A 72 20.62 -16.49 -12.54
N ALA A 73 21.00 -17.71 -12.92
CA ALA A 73 20.05 -18.68 -13.44
C ALA A 73 18.97 -19.05 -12.41
N VAL A 74 19.40 -19.29 -11.15
CA VAL A 74 18.46 -19.61 -10.05
C VAL A 74 17.57 -18.40 -9.72
N ALA A 75 18.11 -17.17 -9.71
CA ALA A 75 17.33 -15.97 -9.50
C ALA A 75 16.23 -15.79 -10.56
N LYS A 76 16.55 -16.03 -11.85
CA LYS A 76 15.58 -16.00 -12.95
C LYS A 76 14.47 -17.03 -12.75
N SER A 77 14.81 -18.23 -12.33
CA SER A 77 13.80 -19.28 -12.04
C SER A 77 12.87 -18.86 -10.90
N ILE A 78 13.43 -18.34 -9.80
CA ILE A 78 12.62 -17.82 -8.67
C ILE A 78 11.70 -16.68 -9.11
N GLN A 79 12.19 -15.74 -9.92
CA GLN A 79 11.36 -14.66 -10.45
C GLN A 79 10.23 -15.19 -11.34
N ALA A 80 10.49 -16.21 -12.16
CA ALA A 80 9.48 -16.85 -13.00
C ALA A 80 8.39 -17.52 -12.14
N ASP A 81 8.79 -18.22 -11.08
CA ASP A 81 7.85 -18.87 -10.15
C ASP A 81 7.00 -17.86 -9.38
N LEU A 82 7.61 -16.76 -8.89
CA LEU A 82 6.90 -15.66 -8.25
C LEU A 82 5.90 -15.00 -9.20
N LYS A 83 6.33 -14.74 -10.45
CA LYS A 83 5.43 -14.18 -11.46
C LYS A 83 4.26 -15.12 -11.74
N LYS A 84 4.53 -16.41 -11.94
CA LYS A 84 3.49 -17.42 -12.14
C LYS A 84 2.48 -17.42 -11.00
N TYR A 85 2.95 -17.43 -9.76
CA TYR A 85 2.07 -17.34 -8.59
C TYR A 85 1.17 -16.08 -8.63
N LEU A 86 1.74 -14.91 -8.92
CA LEU A 86 0.98 -13.64 -8.98
C LEU A 86 -0.05 -13.66 -10.12
N ASP A 87 0.31 -14.20 -11.28
CA ASP A 87 -0.56 -14.31 -12.45
C ASP A 87 -1.72 -15.30 -12.22
N GLU A 88 -1.49 -16.39 -11.51
CA GLU A 88 -2.50 -17.42 -11.24
C GLU A 88 -3.45 -17.03 -10.10
N VAL A 89 -2.91 -16.50 -9.00
CA VAL A 89 -3.67 -16.23 -7.77
C VAL A 89 -4.31 -14.83 -7.79
N GLY A 90 -3.64 -13.84 -8.37
CA GLY A 90 -4.07 -12.45 -8.37
C GLY A 90 -5.48 -12.22 -8.90
N PRO A 91 -5.83 -12.72 -10.10
CA PRO A 91 -7.18 -12.56 -10.66
C PRO A 91 -8.28 -13.16 -9.78
N THR A 92 -8.02 -14.34 -9.21
CA THR A 92 -8.98 -15.04 -8.33
C THR A 92 -9.26 -14.24 -7.06
N VAL A 93 -8.22 -13.74 -6.40
CA VAL A 93 -8.38 -12.96 -5.15
C VAL A 93 -9.04 -11.62 -5.43
N ARG A 94 -8.72 -10.92 -6.53
CA ARG A 94 -9.42 -9.70 -6.94
C ARG A 94 -10.91 -9.96 -7.17
N GLN A 95 -11.27 -11.02 -7.89
CA GLN A 95 -12.67 -11.36 -8.12
C GLN A 95 -13.40 -11.65 -6.81
N GLN A 96 -12.76 -12.36 -5.87
CA GLN A 96 -13.34 -12.62 -4.55
C GLN A 96 -13.52 -11.33 -3.74
N ALA A 97 -12.55 -10.40 -3.77
CA ALA A 97 -12.67 -9.12 -3.09
C ALA A 97 -13.89 -8.32 -3.58
N VAL A 98 -14.08 -8.24 -4.91
CA VAL A 98 -15.24 -7.56 -5.50
C VAL A 98 -16.55 -8.25 -5.09
N LYS A 99 -16.59 -9.59 -5.09
CA LYS A 99 -17.78 -10.34 -4.64
C LYS A 99 -18.10 -10.17 -3.16
N LEU A 100 -17.08 -10.03 -2.32
CA LEU A 100 -17.24 -9.85 -0.87
C LEU A 100 -17.57 -8.41 -0.49
N ALA A 101 -17.24 -7.43 -1.30
CA ALA A 101 -17.40 -6.01 -1.00
C ALA A 101 -18.84 -5.63 -0.58
N PRO A 102 -19.92 -6.08 -1.25
CA PRO A 102 -21.27 -5.76 -0.83
C PRO A 102 -21.63 -6.26 0.58
N SER A 103 -21.26 -7.50 0.91
CA SER A 103 -21.57 -8.10 2.21
C SER A 103 -20.63 -7.69 3.34
N THR A 104 -19.53 -6.99 3.04
CA THR A 104 -18.55 -6.52 4.01
C THR A 104 -18.56 -5.00 4.10
N VAL A 105 -17.91 -4.32 3.16
CA VAL A 105 -17.85 -2.85 3.11
C VAL A 105 -19.24 -2.26 2.92
N GLY A 106 -20.07 -2.86 2.04
CA GLY A 106 -21.46 -2.43 1.81
C GLY A 106 -22.28 -2.51 3.08
N ALA A 107 -22.23 -3.62 3.80
CA ALA A 107 -22.95 -3.79 5.06
C ALA A 107 -22.54 -2.74 6.12
N LEU A 108 -21.24 -2.40 6.20
CA LEU A 108 -20.74 -1.35 7.07
C LEU A 108 -21.26 0.04 6.68
N LEU A 109 -21.33 0.34 5.38
CA LEU A 109 -21.91 1.59 4.89
C LEU A 109 -23.39 1.68 5.24
N GLU A 110 -24.14 0.59 5.06
CA GLU A 110 -25.57 0.54 5.43
C GLU A 110 -25.78 0.68 6.94
N GLU A 111 -24.91 0.13 7.77
CA GLU A 111 -25.00 0.24 9.22
C GLU A 111 -24.66 1.65 9.72
N LYS A 112 -23.62 2.27 9.17
CA LYS A 112 -23.04 3.49 9.74
C LYS A 112 -23.60 4.80 9.16
N PHE A 113 -24.20 4.76 7.96
CA PHE A 113 -24.67 5.96 7.28
C PHE A 113 -26.18 5.92 7.03
N THR A 114 -26.83 7.06 7.14
CA THR A 114 -28.19 7.27 6.66
C THR A 114 -28.22 7.41 5.13
N GLU A 115 -29.39 7.33 4.52
CA GLU A 115 -29.53 7.52 3.06
C GLU A 115 -29.08 8.91 2.62
N GLU A 116 -29.38 9.94 3.40
CA GLU A 116 -28.99 11.33 3.16
C GLU A 116 -27.48 11.51 3.23
N GLU A 117 -26.82 10.89 4.23
CA GLU A 117 -25.36 10.92 4.35
C GLU A 117 -24.67 10.18 3.21
N LEU A 118 -25.22 9.07 2.73
CA LEU A 118 -24.69 8.37 1.55
C LEU A 118 -24.80 9.22 0.28
N LYS A 119 -25.90 9.97 0.09
CA LYS A 119 -26.03 10.93 -1.02
C LYS A 119 -24.97 12.03 -0.94
N GLN A 120 -24.75 12.58 0.25
CA GLN A 120 -23.69 13.58 0.47
C GLN A 120 -22.30 13.01 0.19
N LEU A 121 -22.02 11.78 0.67
CA LEU A 121 -20.75 11.10 0.44
C LEU A 121 -20.49 10.89 -1.05
N ILE A 122 -21.51 10.46 -1.82
CA ILE A 122 -21.41 10.32 -3.27
C ILE A 122 -21.11 11.68 -3.92
N ALA A 123 -21.81 12.73 -3.52
CA ALA A 123 -21.56 14.07 -4.05
C ALA A 123 -20.13 14.55 -3.82
N ILE A 124 -19.53 14.22 -2.67
CA ILE A 124 -18.12 14.49 -2.37
C ILE A 124 -17.20 13.66 -3.26
N ILE A 125 -17.38 12.33 -3.28
CA ILE A 125 -16.52 11.39 -4.02
C ILE A 125 -16.50 11.72 -5.51
N GLU A 126 -17.66 12.01 -6.09
CA GLU A 126 -17.79 12.25 -7.52
C GLU A 126 -17.50 13.70 -7.92
N SER A 127 -17.30 14.60 -6.96
CA SER A 127 -17.05 16.02 -7.27
C SER A 127 -15.77 16.19 -8.13
N PRO A 128 -15.80 17.11 -9.12
CA PRO A 128 -14.63 17.40 -9.94
C PRO A 128 -13.42 17.83 -9.11
N VAL A 129 -13.66 18.54 -8.01
CA VAL A 129 -12.60 19.02 -7.12
C VAL A 129 -11.94 17.85 -6.40
N ASN A 130 -12.71 16.89 -5.87
CA ASN A 130 -12.17 15.70 -5.23
C ASN A 130 -11.40 14.83 -6.21
N LYS A 131 -11.91 14.62 -7.43
CA LYS A 131 -11.21 13.88 -8.49
C LYS A 131 -9.86 14.51 -8.81
N LYS A 132 -9.84 15.84 -9.01
CA LYS A 132 -8.60 16.58 -9.25
C LYS A 132 -7.61 16.43 -8.09
N PHE A 133 -8.08 16.60 -6.86
CA PHE A 133 -7.24 16.47 -5.66
C PHE A 133 -6.61 15.06 -5.55
N THR A 134 -7.41 14.02 -5.75
CA THR A 134 -6.95 12.63 -5.69
C THR A 134 -5.91 12.33 -6.79
N GLN A 135 -6.09 12.86 -7.99
CA GLN A 135 -5.13 12.70 -9.09
C GLN A 135 -3.79 13.38 -8.81
N MET A 136 -3.78 14.44 -8.01
CA MET A 136 -2.55 15.17 -7.65
C MET A 136 -1.70 14.48 -6.57
N GLY A 137 -2.16 13.36 -5.98
CA GLY A 137 -1.45 12.68 -4.90
C GLY A 137 0.00 12.30 -5.26
N GLY A 138 0.24 11.82 -6.48
CA GLY A 138 1.57 11.53 -6.99
C GLY A 138 2.46 12.78 -7.13
N ASP A 139 1.88 13.87 -7.60
CA ASP A 139 2.60 15.15 -7.77
C ASP A 139 3.01 15.73 -6.40
N PHE A 140 2.14 15.61 -5.38
CA PHE A 140 2.48 16.04 -4.02
C PHE A 140 3.66 15.25 -3.45
N GLN A 141 3.65 13.93 -3.59
CA GLN A 141 4.74 13.07 -3.13
C GLN A 141 6.05 13.40 -3.85
N LYS A 142 5.99 13.56 -5.17
CA LYS A 142 7.16 13.92 -5.99
C LYS A 142 7.72 15.27 -5.57
N ALA A 143 6.90 16.32 -5.53
CA ALA A 143 7.32 17.67 -5.19
C ALA A 143 7.93 17.74 -3.77
N LEU A 144 7.31 17.08 -2.79
CA LEU A 144 7.83 17.01 -1.42
C LEU A 144 9.13 16.20 -1.37
N GLY A 145 9.17 15.03 -2.02
CA GLY A 145 10.33 14.14 -2.03
C GLY A 145 11.57 14.79 -2.62
N GLU A 146 11.44 15.45 -3.77
CA GLU A 146 12.54 16.18 -4.41
C GLU A 146 13.12 17.27 -3.50
N LYS A 147 12.26 18.05 -2.85
CA LYS A 147 12.67 19.09 -1.91
C LYS A 147 13.33 18.52 -0.66
N LEU A 148 12.75 17.46 -0.09
CA LEU A 148 13.33 16.80 1.10
C LEU A 148 14.73 16.24 0.80
N VAL A 149 14.89 15.51 -0.30
CA VAL A 149 16.20 14.98 -0.70
C VAL A 149 17.21 16.13 -0.84
N ALA A 150 16.87 17.18 -1.59
CA ALA A 150 17.76 18.31 -1.80
C ALA A 150 18.17 19.01 -0.48
N GLN A 151 17.24 19.19 0.45
CA GLN A 151 17.50 19.88 1.71
C GLN A 151 18.19 19.03 2.77
N THR A 152 17.97 17.70 2.75
CA THR A 152 18.48 16.80 3.79
C THR A 152 19.74 16.04 3.39
N GLN A 153 20.14 16.08 2.11
CA GLN A 153 21.30 15.34 1.60
C GLN A 153 22.58 15.60 2.39
N ALA A 154 22.85 16.87 2.74
CA ALA A 154 24.03 17.24 3.50
C ALA A 154 24.03 16.68 4.93
N THR A 155 22.87 16.46 5.53
CA THR A 155 22.70 15.93 6.88
C THR A 155 22.59 14.42 6.91
N VAL A 156 21.81 13.86 5.98
CA VAL A 156 21.50 12.42 5.92
C VAL A 156 22.67 11.62 5.34
N GLY A 157 23.31 12.12 4.27
CA GLY A 157 24.39 11.43 3.59
C GLY A 157 25.54 10.98 4.52
N PRO A 158 26.12 11.86 5.34
CA PRO A 158 27.17 11.46 6.28
C PRO A 158 26.69 10.44 7.34
N LYS A 159 25.43 10.53 7.78
CA LYS A 159 24.88 9.59 8.76
C LYS A 159 24.63 8.20 8.16
N VAL A 160 24.15 8.12 6.92
CA VAL A 160 24.02 6.86 6.18
C VAL A 160 25.38 6.21 6.02
N LYS A 161 26.40 6.97 5.60
CA LYS A 161 27.76 6.44 5.46
C LYS A 161 28.34 5.94 6.80
N ALA A 162 28.12 6.65 7.89
CA ALA A 162 28.53 6.22 9.22
C ALA A 162 27.81 4.93 9.66
N LEU A 163 26.50 4.80 9.34
CA LEU A 163 25.73 3.61 9.61
C LEU A 163 26.25 2.41 8.79
N GLU A 164 26.52 2.59 7.51
CA GLU A 164 27.11 1.57 6.64
C GLU A 164 28.44 1.05 7.21
N GLN A 165 29.33 1.96 7.63
CA GLN A 165 30.60 1.62 8.25
C GLN A 165 30.41 0.85 9.57
N SER A 166 29.47 1.27 10.40
CA SER A 166 29.15 0.59 11.65
C SER A 166 28.64 -0.84 11.41
N ILE A 167 27.72 -1.00 10.46
CA ILE A 167 27.18 -2.30 10.08
C ILE A 167 28.29 -3.20 9.51
N ALA A 168 29.13 -2.67 8.61
CA ALA A 168 30.25 -3.41 8.06
C ALA A 168 31.23 -3.87 9.17
N GLY A 169 31.48 -3.02 10.17
CA GLY A 169 32.28 -3.38 11.33
C GLY A 169 31.69 -4.52 12.15
N HIS A 170 30.36 -4.50 12.41
CA HIS A 170 29.67 -5.58 13.11
C HIS A 170 29.67 -6.91 12.34
N LEU A 171 29.65 -6.84 11.01
CA LEU A 171 29.69 -8.02 10.14
C LEU A 171 31.13 -8.53 9.88
N GLY A 172 32.16 -7.86 10.42
CA GLY A 172 33.55 -8.21 10.16
C GLY A 172 33.98 -7.93 8.71
N LEU A 173 33.22 -7.14 7.96
CA LEU A 173 33.53 -6.74 6.60
C LEU A 173 34.47 -5.53 6.67
N GLN A 174 35.77 -5.74 6.44
CA GLN A 174 36.72 -4.62 6.32
C GLN A 174 36.38 -3.87 5.02
N THR A 175 35.86 -2.63 5.15
CA THR A 175 35.84 -1.70 4.03
C THR A 175 37.28 -1.32 3.73
N ALA A 176 37.82 -1.80 2.61
CA ALA A 176 39.14 -1.39 2.12
C ALA A 176 39.17 0.15 2.04
N PRO A 177 40.19 0.82 2.62
CA PRO A 177 40.31 2.26 2.47
C PRO A 177 40.44 2.58 0.97
N GLY A 178 39.63 3.54 0.52
CA GLY A 178 39.49 3.90 -0.89
C GLY A 178 40.83 3.96 -1.60
N THR A 179 40.95 3.22 -2.65
CA THR A 179 42.02 3.31 -3.63
C THR A 179 42.02 4.75 -4.17
N LYS A 180 42.98 5.56 -3.66
CA LYS A 180 43.36 6.81 -4.32
C LYS A 180 43.75 6.44 -5.73
N GLY A 181 43.14 7.10 -6.70
CA GLY A 181 43.44 6.93 -8.12
C GLY A 181 44.93 6.86 -8.35
N SER A 182 45.43 5.72 -8.83
CA SER A 182 46.72 5.60 -9.41
C SER A 182 46.69 6.29 -10.77
N ASP A 183 47.35 7.43 -10.82
CA ASP A 183 47.72 8.19 -12.00
C ASP A 183 48.56 7.32 -12.95
N PRO A 184 48.19 7.08 -14.19
CA PRO A 184 49.05 6.35 -15.14
C PRO A 184 49.92 7.33 -15.91
N ALA A 185 50.91 7.90 -15.24
CA ALA A 185 51.99 8.64 -15.91
C ALA A 185 53.36 8.27 -15.32
N ALA A 186 53.95 7.20 -15.77
CA ALA A 186 55.38 6.95 -15.58
C ALA A 186 56.02 6.20 -16.75
N LYS A 187 56.60 7.01 -17.64
CA LYS A 187 57.90 6.76 -18.30
C LYS A 187 58.10 5.50 -19.16
N VAL A 188 58.12 5.76 -20.46
CA VAL A 188 58.86 5.04 -21.48
C VAL A 188 60.35 5.27 -21.26
N PRO A 189 61.24 4.25 -21.16
CA PRO A 189 62.66 4.40 -21.35
C PRO A 189 63.00 4.26 -22.82
N LYS A 190 63.69 5.27 -23.35
CA LYS A 190 64.43 5.19 -24.63
C LYS A 190 65.62 4.25 -24.48
N LYS A 191 65.72 3.24 -25.31
CA LYS A 191 66.90 2.90 -26.09
C LYS A 191 66.50 2.01 -27.26
#